data_9137e83edf9f628a4c8a931f24dd783b
#
_entry.id   9137e83edf9f628a4c8a931f24dd783b
#
_cell.length_a   1.000
_cell.length_b   1.000
_cell.length_c   1.000
_cell.angle_alpha   90.00
_cell.angle_beta   90.00
_cell.angle_gamma   90.00
#
_symmetry.space_group_name_H-M   'P 1'
#
loop_
_entity.id
_entity.type
_entity.pdbx_description
1 polymer ?
#
loop_
_entity_poly.entity_id
_entity_poly.type
_entity_poly.pdbx_seq_one_letter_code
_entity_poly.pdbx_strand_id
1 'polypeptide(L)'
;GNAVWYFLRDTVNAWYQNELDAGKTPEQINEYLSQFDVWDRYDWDGDGNFDEPDGYIDHMNFVHAGEGNEAGGGELGDCAIWSHSWFAFSNLVGVAGPSPEFLVGGIQVGESDFWLNKYVINPENGGVGVFAHEFGHDLGLPDLYDYTGENSTGFWTMMSSGSWLSQNPDYIGTEPGHFGVWEKFQLGWLNYEVAFAGSKSEHKLGPAETNTKQAQGLFVVLPPKPVTEQIADPFEGEYFYYSGSGNNLDNWMTNSFTLPAGASFTAKANIQIEIDWDYAYLVVSTDGGATWENVATNWSTNFDPNGQNFGNGITGDSHGWVDLTADLSAYAGDVLLGFRYWTDVAAVEPGFMVDNIMISGNPTDGAEEDAGWTFEGFRA
;
A
#
# COMPACT_ATOMS: atom_id res chain seq x y z
N GLY A 1 -15.25 -1.23 -16.72
CA GLY A 1 -13.86 -1.45 -16.79
C GLY A 1 -13.15 -1.00 -18.06
N ASN A 2 -12.59 -1.91 -18.83
CA ASN A 2 -11.59 -1.62 -19.88
C ASN A 2 -12.05 -0.68 -21.03
N ALA A 3 -13.35 -0.47 -21.23
CA ALA A 3 -13.86 0.42 -22.31
C ALA A 3 -13.42 1.88 -22.12
N VAL A 4 -13.37 2.37 -20.88
CA VAL A 4 -12.90 3.73 -20.58
C VAL A 4 -11.42 3.87 -20.91
N TRP A 5 -10.58 2.90 -20.58
CA TRP A 5 -9.16 2.96 -20.90
C TRP A 5 -8.86 3.04 -22.40
N TYR A 6 -9.64 2.32 -23.22
CA TYR A 6 -9.53 2.44 -24.69
C TYR A 6 -9.99 3.81 -25.19
N PHE A 7 -11.06 4.37 -24.60
CA PHE A 7 -11.50 5.73 -24.91
C PHE A 7 -10.40 6.76 -24.57
N LEU A 8 -9.77 6.66 -23.38
CA LEU A 8 -8.67 7.55 -22.98
C LEU A 8 -7.49 7.42 -23.93
N ARG A 9 -7.09 6.18 -24.27
CA ARG A 9 -5.99 5.92 -25.20
C ARG A 9 -6.28 6.56 -26.58
N ASP A 10 -7.46 6.36 -27.12
CA ASP A 10 -7.82 6.90 -28.43
C ASP A 10 -7.86 8.44 -28.38
N THR A 11 -8.27 9.01 -27.25
CA THR A 11 -8.29 10.48 -27.03
C THR A 11 -6.87 11.07 -27.04
N VAL A 12 -5.92 10.51 -26.29
CA VAL A 12 -4.54 11.05 -26.24
C VAL A 12 -3.79 10.81 -27.55
N ASN A 13 -4.07 9.70 -28.23
CA ASN A 13 -3.51 9.44 -29.57
C ASN A 13 -4.05 10.44 -30.60
N ALA A 14 -5.35 10.75 -30.54
CA ALA A 14 -5.95 11.77 -31.42
C ALA A 14 -5.37 13.17 -31.12
N TRP A 15 -5.15 13.51 -29.85
CA TRP A 15 -4.50 14.76 -29.48
C TRP A 15 -3.07 14.82 -30.04
N TYR A 16 -2.27 13.77 -29.86
CA TYR A 16 -0.91 13.73 -30.38
C TYR A 16 -0.86 13.88 -31.91
N GLN A 17 -1.75 13.20 -32.64
CA GLN A 17 -1.84 13.33 -34.09
C GLN A 17 -2.25 14.75 -34.51
N ASN A 18 -3.21 15.37 -33.79
CA ASN A 18 -3.62 16.76 -34.07
C ASN A 18 -2.46 17.76 -33.89
N GLU A 19 -1.58 17.53 -32.90
CA GLU A 19 -0.39 18.36 -32.71
C GLU A 19 0.62 18.21 -33.88
N LEU A 20 0.80 16.99 -34.38
CA LEU A 20 1.62 16.74 -35.58
C LEU A 20 0.99 17.39 -36.83
N ASP A 21 -0.32 17.26 -37.03
CA ASP A 21 -1.05 17.86 -38.15
C ASP A 21 -1.02 19.40 -38.10
N ALA A 22 -0.93 19.98 -36.91
CA ALA A 22 -0.71 21.41 -36.67
C ALA A 22 0.72 21.86 -36.97
N GLY A 23 1.61 20.92 -37.32
CA GLY A 23 3.00 21.19 -37.73
C GLY A 23 4.01 21.18 -36.59
N LYS A 24 3.68 20.69 -35.41
CA LYS A 24 4.65 20.46 -34.34
C LYS A 24 5.49 19.24 -34.67
N THR A 25 6.76 19.25 -34.24
CA THR A 25 7.60 18.05 -34.32
C THR A 25 7.44 17.18 -33.07
N PRO A 26 7.77 15.88 -33.12
CA PRO A 26 7.77 15.04 -31.92
C PRO A 26 8.58 15.61 -30.76
N GLU A 27 9.71 16.23 -31.03
CA GLU A 27 10.55 16.87 -30.01
C GLU A 27 9.84 18.06 -29.34
N GLN A 28 9.10 18.86 -30.11
CA GLN A 28 8.31 19.97 -29.55
C GLN A 28 7.12 19.48 -28.71
N ILE A 29 6.55 18.33 -29.06
CA ILE A 29 5.50 17.70 -28.26
C ILE A 29 6.09 17.13 -26.96
N ASN A 30 7.24 16.47 -27.02
CA ASN A 30 7.94 15.98 -25.83
C ASN A 30 8.35 17.15 -24.91
N GLU A 31 8.89 18.26 -25.45
CA GLU A 31 9.21 19.46 -24.67
C GLU A 31 7.97 20.05 -23.99
N TYR A 32 6.80 20.00 -24.65
CA TYR A 32 5.54 20.45 -24.06
C TYR A 32 5.08 19.50 -22.94
N LEU A 33 5.13 18.19 -23.14
CA LEU A 33 4.68 17.21 -22.17
C LEU A 33 5.57 17.14 -20.93
N SER A 34 6.88 17.35 -21.08
CA SER A 34 7.84 17.35 -19.96
C SER A 34 7.55 18.38 -18.87
N GLN A 35 6.71 19.39 -19.14
CA GLN A 35 6.29 20.37 -18.15
C GLN A 35 5.27 19.82 -17.15
N PHE A 36 4.70 18.64 -17.42
CA PHE A 36 3.66 18.00 -16.65
C PHE A 36 4.11 16.66 -16.02
N ASP A 37 5.38 16.36 -16.13
CA ASP A 37 6.09 15.24 -15.51
C ASP A 37 7.21 15.82 -14.68
N VAL A 38 6.93 16.11 -13.40
CA VAL A 38 7.81 16.85 -12.48
C VAL A 38 8.12 16.00 -11.25
N TRP A 39 7.20 15.10 -10.87
CA TRP A 39 7.29 14.31 -9.66
C TRP A 39 7.11 12.82 -9.94
N ASP A 40 7.92 11.96 -9.31
CA ASP A 40 7.56 10.58 -9.05
C ASP A 40 6.60 10.53 -7.84
N ARG A 41 5.31 10.67 -8.10
CA ARG A 41 4.27 10.84 -7.07
C ARG A 41 4.09 9.63 -6.16
N TYR A 42 4.55 8.48 -6.59
CA TYR A 42 4.32 7.21 -5.92
C TYR A 42 5.62 6.48 -5.57
N ASP A 43 6.78 7.10 -5.83
CA ASP A 43 8.09 6.48 -5.58
C ASP A 43 8.15 5.07 -6.23
N TRP A 44 7.85 5.03 -7.54
CA TRP A 44 7.72 3.76 -8.25
C TRP A 44 9.02 2.98 -8.36
N ASP A 45 10.16 3.64 -8.31
CA ASP A 45 11.48 3.00 -8.29
C ASP A 45 11.99 2.70 -6.88
N GLY A 46 11.32 3.24 -5.84
CA GLY A 46 11.58 2.93 -4.44
C GLY A 46 12.84 3.59 -3.88
N ASP A 47 13.33 4.66 -4.50
CA ASP A 47 14.55 5.35 -4.08
C ASP A 47 14.33 6.42 -2.98
N GLY A 48 13.06 6.79 -2.72
CA GLY A 48 12.61 7.76 -1.72
C GLY A 48 12.69 9.22 -2.21
N ASN A 49 12.97 9.47 -3.49
CA ASN A 49 13.01 10.79 -4.09
C ASN A 49 11.75 11.07 -4.90
N PHE A 50 10.81 11.83 -4.37
CA PHE A 50 9.56 12.21 -5.02
C PHE A 50 9.70 13.45 -5.93
N ASP A 51 10.84 14.14 -5.91
CA ASP A 51 11.09 15.40 -6.64
C ASP A 51 11.84 15.13 -7.96
N GLU A 52 11.41 14.15 -8.74
CA GLU A 52 11.98 13.80 -10.03
C GLU A 52 10.92 13.28 -11.01
N PRO A 53 11.16 13.44 -12.34
CA PRO A 53 10.23 12.94 -13.35
C PRO A 53 10.36 11.41 -13.49
N ASP A 54 9.21 10.74 -13.62
CA ASP A 54 9.12 9.28 -13.77
C ASP A 54 8.66 8.82 -15.18
N GLY A 55 8.41 9.79 -16.07
CA GLY A 55 7.88 9.57 -17.40
C GLY A 55 6.35 9.51 -17.46
N TYR A 56 5.67 9.66 -16.33
CA TYR A 56 4.22 9.79 -16.27
C TYR A 56 3.80 11.24 -16.05
N ILE A 57 2.72 11.65 -16.72
CA ILE A 57 2.09 12.94 -16.48
C ILE A 57 1.49 12.94 -15.07
N ASP A 58 1.89 13.89 -14.22
CA ASP A 58 1.51 13.97 -12.80
C ASP A 58 0.00 14.06 -12.58
N HIS A 59 -0.70 14.88 -13.37
CA HIS A 59 -2.12 15.14 -13.22
C HIS A 59 -2.80 15.19 -14.58
N MET A 60 -3.82 14.35 -14.79
CA MET A 60 -4.62 14.37 -16.02
C MET A 60 -6.11 14.30 -15.72
N ASN A 61 -6.83 15.31 -16.18
CA ASN A 61 -8.29 15.32 -16.11
C ASN A 61 -8.90 15.31 -17.52
N PHE A 62 -9.69 14.30 -17.79
CA PHE A 62 -10.49 14.18 -19.03
C PHE A 62 -11.87 14.72 -18.82
N VAL A 63 -12.34 15.51 -19.77
CA VAL A 63 -13.72 15.99 -19.79
C VAL A 63 -14.40 15.43 -21.04
N HIS A 64 -15.45 14.60 -20.83
CA HIS A 64 -16.21 14.02 -21.93
C HIS A 64 -17.51 14.79 -22.19
N ALA A 65 -18.00 14.72 -23.43
CA ALA A 65 -19.28 15.31 -23.80
C ALA A 65 -20.45 14.55 -23.18
N GLY A 66 -21.55 15.24 -22.92
CA GLY A 66 -22.80 14.69 -22.39
C GLY A 66 -22.83 14.63 -20.86
N GLU A 67 -23.88 14.00 -20.35
CA GLU A 67 -24.12 13.89 -18.91
C GLU A 67 -23.37 12.68 -18.32
N GLY A 68 -22.87 12.84 -17.08
CA GLY A 68 -22.34 11.74 -16.31
C GLY A 68 -23.43 10.78 -15.82
N ASN A 69 -23.08 9.51 -15.64
CA ASN A 69 -24.00 8.50 -15.13
C ASN A 69 -24.55 8.87 -13.74
N GLU A 70 -23.75 9.52 -12.89
CA GLU A 70 -24.10 10.02 -11.58
C GLU A 70 -25.25 11.06 -11.59
N ALA A 71 -25.45 11.74 -12.73
CA ALA A 71 -26.54 12.69 -12.95
C ALA A 71 -27.71 12.08 -13.77
N GLY A 72 -27.68 10.76 -14.01
CA GLY A 72 -28.70 10.04 -14.77
C GLY A 72 -28.31 9.73 -16.22
N GLY A 73 -27.16 10.19 -16.70
CA GLY A 73 -26.55 9.79 -17.98
C GLY A 73 -27.21 10.33 -19.23
N GLY A 74 -28.19 11.22 -19.12
CA GLY A 74 -28.90 11.83 -20.25
C GLY A 74 -29.48 10.81 -21.23
N GLU A 75 -29.19 10.93 -22.54
CA GLU A 75 -29.63 10.00 -23.57
C GLU A 75 -28.99 8.61 -23.48
N LEU A 76 -27.81 8.48 -22.82
CA LEU A 76 -27.08 7.23 -22.68
C LEU A 76 -27.51 6.44 -21.44
N GLY A 77 -28.17 7.07 -20.46
CA GLY A 77 -28.63 6.46 -19.22
C GLY A 77 -27.47 5.68 -18.53
N ASP A 78 -27.73 4.42 -18.17
CA ASP A 78 -26.77 3.54 -17.51
C ASP A 78 -25.49 3.23 -18.33
N CYS A 79 -25.46 3.60 -19.61
CA CYS A 79 -24.28 3.45 -20.47
C CYS A 79 -23.35 4.68 -20.44
N ALA A 80 -23.77 5.77 -19.78
CA ALA A 80 -22.90 6.95 -19.61
C ALA A 80 -21.72 6.66 -18.69
N ILE A 81 -20.65 7.41 -18.86
CA ILE A 81 -19.46 7.30 -18.00
C ILE A 81 -19.81 7.91 -16.64
N TRP A 82 -19.58 7.16 -15.56
CA TRP A 82 -19.57 7.67 -14.20
C TRP A 82 -18.26 8.42 -13.96
N SER A 83 -18.30 9.61 -13.37
CA SER A 83 -17.09 10.34 -12.95
C SER A 83 -16.26 9.47 -12.02
N HIS A 84 -14.97 9.41 -12.26
CA HIS A 84 -14.07 8.63 -11.40
C HIS A 84 -12.59 9.02 -11.59
N SER A 85 -11.79 8.66 -10.60
CA SER A 85 -10.35 8.66 -10.66
C SER A 85 -9.83 7.23 -10.58
N TRP A 86 -8.92 6.83 -11.49
CA TRP A 86 -8.38 5.47 -11.53
C TRP A 86 -7.00 5.42 -12.18
N PHE A 87 -6.44 4.22 -12.27
CA PHE A 87 -5.19 3.95 -12.99
C PHE A 87 -5.49 3.27 -14.31
N ALA A 88 -5.00 3.85 -15.41
CA ALA A 88 -5.19 3.32 -16.75
C ALA A 88 -4.35 2.06 -16.96
N PHE A 89 -4.95 1.02 -17.54
CA PHE A 89 -4.27 -0.25 -17.83
C PHE A 89 -3.43 -0.78 -16.67
N SER A 90 -3.94 -0.71 -15.46
CA SER A 90 -3.29 -1.23 -14.25
C SER A 90 -3.04 -2.75 -14.31
N ASN A 91 -3.70 -3.47 -15.22
CA ASN A 91 -3.42 -4.88 -15.53
C ASN A 91 -2.12 -5.11 -16.32
N LEU A 92 -1.40 -4.08 -16.69
CA LEU A 92 -0.11 -4.14 -17.40
C LEU A 92 1.07 -3.74 -16.50
N VAL A 93 0.88 -3.73 -15.20
CA VAL A 93 1.96 -3.57 -14.22
C VAL A 93 3.02 -4.67 -14.44
N GLY A 94 4.29 -4.30 -14.44
CA GLY A 94 5.42 -5.17 -14.78
C GLY A 94 5.61 -5.45 -16.26
N VAL A 95 4.75 -4.91 -17.15
CA VAL A 95 4.76 -5.20 -18.59
C VAL A 95 4.96 -3.95 -19.45
N ALA A 96 4.31 -2.83 -19.07
CA ALA A 96 4.29 -1.60 -19.86
C ALA A 96 4.53 -0.37 -18.99
N GLY A 97 5.25 0.61 -19.57
CA GLY A 97 5.58 1.87 -18.92
C GLY A 97 6.68 2.61 -19.69
N PRO A 98 7.05 3.83 -19.25
CA PRO A 98 8.03 4.69 -19.94
C PRO A 98 9.47 4.12 -19.95
N SER A 99 9.87 3.43 -18.89
CA SER A 99 11.19 2.80 -18.77
C SER A 99 11.12 1.46 -18.05
N PRO A 100 12.19 0.65 -18.06
CA PRO A 100 12.21 -0.60 -17.29
C PRO A 100 12.08 -0.46 -15.78
N GLU A 101 12.35 0.70 -15.22
CA GLU A 101 12.24 1.05 -13.81
C GLU A 101 10.81 1.46 -13.46
N PHE A 102 10.04 1.96 -14.44
CA PHE A 102 8.69 2.49 -14.27
C PHE A 102 7.66 1.69 -15.10
N LEU A 103 7.51 0.40 -14.83
CA LEU A 103 6.56 -0.49 -15.52
C LEU A 103 5.25 -0.65 -14.75
N VAL A 104 4.52 0.44 -14.54
CA VAL A 104 3.28 0.40 -13.75
C VAL A 104 2.00 0.43 -14.59
N GLY A 105 2.10 0.08 -15.87
CA GLY A 105 1.00 0.13 -16.84
C GLY A 105 0.80 1.53 -17.40
N GLY A 106 -0.42 1.86 -17.83
CA GLY A 106 -0.73 3.18 -18.35
C GLY A 106 -0.91 3.23 -19.86
N ILE A 107 -0.97 4.46 -20.38
CA ILE A 107 -1.18 4.78 -21.80
C ILE A 107 -0.04 5.68 -22.28
N GLN A 108 0.71 5.24 -23.28
CA GLN A 108 1.67 6.12 -23.96
C GLN A 108 0.92 7.22 -24.73
N VAL A 109 1.36 8.45 -24.64
CA VAL A 109 0.76 9.59 -25.35
C VAL A 109 1.30 9.62 -26.77
N GLY A 110 0.58 8.99 -27.69
CA GLY A 110 1.04 8.85 -29.08
C GLY A 110 2.35 8.06 -29.18
N GLU A 111 3.36 8.66 -29.83
CA GLU A 111 4.72 8.15 -29.93
C GLU A 111 5.69 9.00 -29.07
N SER A 112 5.18 9.73 -28.07
CA SER A 112 6.01 10.54 -27.16
C SER A 112 6.73 9.67 -26.11
N ASP A 113 7.65 10.26 -25.37
CA ASP A 113 8.34 9.62 -24.25
C ASP A 113 7.46 9.56 -22.97
N PHE A 114 6.27 10.22 -22.98
CA PHE A 114 5.41 10.39 -21.83
C PHE A 114 4.21 9.47 -21.82
N TRP A 115 3.81 9.07 -20.61
CA TRP A 115 2.72 8.16 -20.34
C TRP A 115 1.67 8.78 -19.41
N LEU A 116 0.47 8.19 -19.40
CA LEU A 116 -0.60 8.46 -18.44
C LEU A 116 -0.85 7.20 -17.64
N ASN A 117 -0.71 7.23 -16.34
CA ASN A 117 -1.10 6.16 -15.45
C ASN A 117 -2.36 6.55 -14.66
N LYS A 118 -2.24 7.50 -13.74
CA LYS A 118 -3.37 8.06 -12.99
C LYS A 118 -4.17 9.02 -13.86
N TYR A 119 -5.51 8.95 -13.80
CA TYR A 119 -6.40 9.86 -14.50
C TYR A 119 -7.67 10.17 -13.70
N VAL A 120 -8.25 11.31 -14.00
CA VAL A 120 -9.59 11.73 -13.59
C VAL A 120 -10.44 11.89 -14.84
N ILE A 121 -11.71 11.49 -14.79
CA ILE A 121 -12.67 11.71 -15.88
C ILE A 121 -13.99 12.27 -15.34
N ASN A 122 -14.49 13.33 -15.99
CA ASN A 122 -15.71 14.02 -15.61
C ASN A 122 -16.53 14.37 -16.86
N PRO A 123 -17.86 14.54 -16.75
CA PRO A 123 -18.69 15.03 -17.84
C PRO A 123 -18.58 16.56 -17.99
N GLU A 124 -18.80 17.07 -19.20
CA GLU A 124 -18.78 18.52 -19.47
C GLU A 124 -19.84 19.33 -18.69
N ASN A 125 -20.92 18.69 -18.27
CA ASN A 125 -22.00 19.29 -17.48
C ASN A 125 -21.93 18.94 -15.98
N GLY A 126 -20.84 18.33 -15.53
CA GLY A 126 -20.60 18.04 -14.11
C GLY A 126 -20.53 19.30 -13.27
N GLY A 127 -21.11 19.29 -12.08
CA GLY A 127 -20.96 20.38 -11.11
C GLY A 127 -19.53 20.42 -10.56
N VAL A 128 -19.11 21.61 -10.10
CA VAL A 128 -17.77 21.81 -9.55
C VAL A 128 -17.43 20.84 -8.41
N GLY A 129 -18.44 20.37 -7.67
CA GLY A 129 -18.27 19.40 -6.60
C GLY A 129 -17.83 18.02 -7.09
N VAL A 130 -18.36 17.58 -8.24
CA VAL A 130 -17.95 16.31 -8.86
C VAL A 130 -16.49 16.41 -9.30
N PHE A 131 -16.13 17.47 -10.00
CA PHE A 131 -14.74 17.72 -10.41
C PHE A 131 -13.78 17.79 -9.21
N ALA A 132 -14.18 18.47 -8.14
CA ALA A 132 -13.35 18.62 -6.94
C ALA A 132 -13.22 17.31 -6.16
N HIS A 133 -14.23 16.44 -6.16
CA HIS A 133 -14.19 15.11 -5.55
C HIS A 133 -13.18 14.22 -6.29
N GLU A 134 -13.33 14.09 -7.60
CA GLU A 134 -12.45 13.25 -8.40
C GLU A 134 -11.00 13.77 -8.40
N PHE A 135 -10.82 15.10 -8.40
CA PHE A 135 -9.50 15.67 -8.24
C PHE A 135 -8.94 15.50 -6.82
N GLY A 136 -9.80 15.41 -5.81
CA GLY A 136 -9.43 15.01 -4.45
C GLY A 136 -8.79 13.62 -4.41
N HIS A 137 -9.32 12.66 -5.17
CA HIS A 137 -8.68 11.35 -5.35
C HIS A 137 -7.34 11.45 -6.06
N ASP A 138 -7.22 12.34 -7.04
CA ASP A 138 -5.95 12.58 -7.71
C ASP A 138 -4.90 13.15 -6.74
N LEU A 139 -5.31 13.96 -5.77
CA LEU A 139 -4.46 14.44 -4.68
C LEU A 139 -4.20 13.40 -3.57
N GLY A 140 -4.71 12.18 -3.70
CA GLY A 140 -4.48 11.08 -2.75
C GLY A 140 -5.54 10.93 -1.65
N LEU A 141 -6.65 11.66 -1.71
CA LEU A 141 -7.74 11.50 -0.73
C LEU A 141 -8.60 10.27 -1.05
N PRO A 142 -8.96 9.45 -0.06
CA PRO A 142 -9.90 8.35 -0.22
C PRO A 142 -11.34 8.84 -0.17
N ASP A 143 -12.28 8.00 -0.64
CA ASP A 143 -13.69 8.15 -0.32
C ASP A 143 -13.93 8.05 1.19
N LEU A 144 -14.83 8.89 1.70
CA LEU A 144 -15.27 8.88 3.10
C LEU A 144 -16.70 8.38 3.24
N TYR A 145 -17.08 7.43 2.43
CA TYR A 145 -18.35 6.69 2.51
C TYR A 145 -18.12 5.20 2.35
N ASP A 146 -19.07 4.41 2.82
CA ASP A 146 -19.06 2.96 2.69
C ASP A 146 -19.81 2.53 1.43
N TYR A 147 -19.18 1.70 0.60
CA TYR A 147 -19.77 1.11 -0.61
C TYR A 147 -20.91 0.12 -0.33
N THR A 148 -21.13 -0.29 0.92
CA THR A 148 -22.25 -1.14 1.33
C THR A 148 -23.56 -0.38 1.56
N GLY A 149 -23.57 0.94 1.38
CA GLY A 149 -24.75 1.78 1.44
C GLY A 149 -24.86 2.68 2.68
N GLU A 150 -23.90 2.61 3.58
CA GLU A 150 -23.78 3.59 4.66
C GLU A 150 -22.90 4.78 4.23
N ASN A 151 -23.33 5.98 4.59
CA ASN A 151 -22.61 7.21 4.26
C ASN A 151 -22.05 7.85 5.53
N SER A 152 -20.82 7.48 5.89
CA SER A 152 -20.23 7.79 7.19
C SER A 152 -19.99 9.27 7.44
N THR A 153 -19.64 10.07 6.42
CA THR A 153 -19.48 11.53 6.55
C THR A 153 -20.62 12.34 5.91
N GLY A 154 -21.43 11.70 5.07
CA GLY A 154 -22.61 12.29 4.44
C GLY A 154 -22.28 13.56 3.66
N PHE A 155 -23.13 14.56 3.81
CA PHE A 155 -23.01 15.85 3.13
C PHE A 155 -21.98 16.81 3.77
N TRP A 156 -21.25 16.38 4.81
CA TRP A 156 -20.35 17.25 5.55
C TRP A 156 -18.96 17.38 4.91
N THR A 157 -18.61 16.50 3.98
CA THR A 157 -17.30 16.52 3.32
C THR A 157 -17.40 16.34 1.82
N MET A 158 -16.40 16.91 1.12
CA MET A 158 -16.23 16.80 -0.34
C MET A 158 -16.02 15.35 -0.78
N MET A 159 -15.25 14.56 -0.01
CA MET A 159 -14.96 13.16 -0.32
C MET A 159 -16.09 12.19 0.06
N SER A 160 -17.31 12.71 0.13
CA SER A 160 -18.56 11.98 0.32
C SER A 160 -19.69 12.75 -0.38
N SER A 161 -20.95 12.58 0.04
CA SER A 161 -22.12 13.22 -0.59
C SER A 161 -22.10 14.76 -0.57
N GLY A 162 -21.16 15.38 0.14
CA GLY A 162 -20.94 16.83 0.08
C GLY A 162 -20.55 17.34 -1.29
N SER A 163 -19.97 16.49 -2.15
CA SER A 163 -19.67 16.81 -3.55
C SER A 163 -20.93 16.99 -4.42
N TRP A 164 -22.06 16.43 -3.99
CA TRP A 164 -23.31 16.43 -4.76
C TRP A 164 -24.27 17.55 -4.36
N LEU A 165 -23.93 18.37 -3.36
CA LEU A 165 -24.78 19.45 -2.90
C LEU A 165 -25.09 20.44 -4.02
N SER A 166 -26.36 20.81 -4.11
CA SER A 166 -26.90 21.76 -5.09
C SER A 166 -28.20 22.37 -4.57
N GLN A 167 -28.46 23.62 -4.87
CA GLN A 167 -29.77 24.24 -4.63
C GLN A 167 -30.76 23.92 -5.75
N ASN A 168 -30.29 23.49 -6.92
CA ASN A 168 -31.14 23.08 -8.03
C ASN A 168 -31.22 21.55 -8.10
N PRO A 169 -32.38 20.91 -7.90
CA PRO A 169 -32.51 19.45 -7.91
C PRO A 169 -32.20 18.81 -9.28
N ASP A 170 -32.18 19.60 -10.37
CA ASP A 170 -31.87 19.10 -11.71
C ASP A 170 -30.35 18.96 -11.97
N TYR A 171 -29.54 19.46 -11.07
CA TYR A 171 -28.07 19.43 -11.20
C TYR A 171 -27.41 18.99 -9.90
N ILE A 172 -26.38 18.17 -9.97
CA ILE A 172 -25.58 17.77 -8.81
C ILE A 172 -24.29 18.57 -8.74
N GLY A 173 -23.79 18.81 -7.53
CA GLY A 173 -22.46 19.36 -7.27
C GLY A 173 -22.25 20.82 -7.69
N THR A 174 -23.34 21.61 -7.88
CA THR A 174 -23.19 23.03 -8.26
C THR A 174 -22.81 23.93 -7.08
N GLU A 175 -23.10 23.52 -5.86
CA GLU A 175 -22.77 24.21 -4.61
C GLU A 175 -22.27 23.19 -3.56
N PRO A 176 -21.09 22.59 -3.82
CA PRO A 176 -20.62 21.50 -2.99
C PRO A 176 -20.22 21.98 -1.59
N GLY A 177 -20.10 21.02 -0.67
CA GLY A 177 -19.42 21.21 0.61
C GLY A 177 -17.94 21.51 0.43
N HIS A 178 -17.27 21.73 1.54
CA HIS A 178 -15.80 21.92 1.57
C HIS A 178 -15.11 20.62 1.97
N PHE A 179 -13.81 20.54 1.73
CA PHE A 179 -12.96 19.57 2.40
C PHE A 179 -13.03 19.76 3.91
N GLY A 180 -13.23 18.68 4.63
CA GLY A 180 -13.28 18.68 6.09
C GLY A 180 -11.89 18.79 6.74
N VAL A 181 -11.89 18.70 8.07
CA VAL A 181 -10.64 18.79 8.85
C VAL A 181 -9.68 17.66 8.50
N TRP A 182 -10.20 16.44 8.30
CA TRP A 182 -9.37 15.27 8.00
C TRP A 182 -8.71 15.36 6.62
N GLU A 183 -9.48 15.68 5.57
CA GLU A 183 -8.95 15.84 4.22
C GLU A 183 -7.88 16.95 4.17
N LYS A 184 -8.17 18.11 4.79
CA LYS A 184 -7.20 19.21 4.84
C LYS A 184 -5.94 18.85 5.63
N PHE A 185 -6.06 18.00 6.64
CA PHE A 185 -4.90 17.49 7.37
C PHE A 185 -4.02 16.61 6.47
N GLN A 186 -4.62 15.67 5.75
CA GLN A 186 -3.90 14.81 4.81
C GLN A 186 -3.19 15.59 3.71
N LEU A 187 -3.82 16.67 3.20
CA LEU A 187 -3.25 17.57 2.19
C LEU A 187 -2.24 18.58 2.74
N GLY A 188 -2.01 18.61 4.05
CA GLY A 188 -1.13 19.62 4.66
C GLY A 188 -1.72 21.05 4.66
N TRP A 189 -3.00 21.22 4.42
CA TRP A 189 -3.68 22.53 4.31
C TRP A 189 -4.32 23.00 5.62
N LEU A 190 -4.30 22.14 6.65
CA LEU A 190 -4.99 22.41 7.91
C LEU A 190 -4.13 23.25 8.87
N ASN A 191 -4.68 24.35 9.37
CA ASN A 191 -4.17 24.97 10.58
C ASN A 191 -4.83 24.31 11.81
N TYR A 192 -4.05 23.63 12.68
CA TYR A 192 -4.59 22.84 13.77
C TYR A 192 -3.82 23.03 15.09
N GLU A 193 -4.49 22.68 16.19
CA GLU A 193 -3.90 22.57 17.51
C GLU A 193 -3.87 21.10 17.95
N VAL A 194 -2.98 20.78 18.90
CA VAL A 194 -2.86 19.44 19.48
C VAL A 194 -3.06 19.51 20.99
N ALA A 195 -3.88 18.61 21.50
CA ALA A 195 -4.06 18.37 22.93
C ALA A 195 -3.74 16.92 23.27
N PHE A 196 -3.36 16.68 24.53
CA PHE A 196 -3.06 15.34 25.03
C PHE A 196 -4.11 14.93 26.06
N ALA A 197 -4.57 13.68 25.96
CA ALA A 197 -5.49 13.12 26.96
C ALA A 197 -4.89 13.19 28.38
N GLY A 198 -5.74 13.39 29.36
CA GLY A 198 -5.33 13.55 30.77
C GLY A 198 -4.86 14.94 31.15
N SER A 199 -4.72 15.89 30.23
CA SER A 199 -4.47 17.31 30.50
C SER A 199 -5.78 18.12 30.35
N LYS A 200 -5.87 19.22 31.11
CA LYS A 200 -6.97 20.19 30.93
C LYS A 200 -6.45 21.33 30.07
N SER A 201 -7.11 21.58 28.97
CA SER A 201 -6.81 22.68 28.06
C SER A 201 -8.11 23.32 27.55
N GLU A 202 -8.02 24.54 27.01
CA GLU A 202 -9.14 25.25 26.39
C GLU A 202 -8.68 25.71 25.00
N HIS A 203 -9.45 25.36 23.98
CA HIS A 203 -9.16 25.62 22.60
C HIS A 203 -10.29 26.41 21.95
N LYS A 204 -9.93 27.40 21.15
CA LYS A 204 -10.88 28.20 20.38
C LYS A 204 -10.68 27.96 18.89
N LEU A 205 -11.59 27.19 18.31
CA LEU A 205 -11.54 26.82 16.91
C LEU A 205 -12.31 27.80 16.01
N GLY A 206 -11.83 27.99 14.81
CA GLY A 206 -12.53 28.63 13.71
C GLY A 206 -13.29 27.62 12.86
N PRO A 207 -14.01 28.09 11.81
CA PRO A 207 -14.68 27.23 10.87
C PRO A 207 -13.66 26.42 10.04
N ALA A 208 -13.99 25.17 9.69
CA ALA A 208 -13.11 24.29 8.91
C ALA A 208 -13.01 24.75 7.45
N GLU A 209 -14.05 25.35 6.91
CA GLU A 209 -14.13 25.75 5.49
C GLU A 209 -13.35 27.03 5.17
N THR A 210 -13.04 27.87 6.17
CA THR A 210 -12.43 29.19 5.94
C THR A 210 -11.20 29.40 6.81
N ASN A 211 -10.12 29.89 6.23
CA ASN A 211 -8.93 30.26 6.97
C ASN A 211 -9.16 31.52 7.84
N THR A 212 -8.96 31.39 9.13
CA THR A 212 -9.07 32.46 10.13
C THR A 212 -7.79 32.55 10.95
N LYS A 213 -7.78 33.42 11.97
CA LYS A 213 -6.67 33.49 12.94
C LYS A 213 -6.68 32.31 13.93
N GLN A 214 -7.79 31.53 13.97
CA GLN A 214 -7.96 30.39 14.85
C GLN A 214 -7.66 29.12 14.10
N ALA A 215 -7.24 28.07 14.82
CA ALA A 215 -7.10 26.74 14.27
C ALA A 215 -8.44 26.20 13.73
N GLN A 216 -8.39 25.46 12.65
CA GLN A 216 -9.55 24.84 12.02
C GLN A 216 -9.88 23.47 12.61
N GLY A 217 -8.90 22.84 13.27
CA GLY A 217 -9.03 21.52 13.87
C GLY A 217 -8.28 21.37 15.18
N LEU A 218 -8.71 20.41 15.98
CA LEU A 218 -8.05 19.99 17.21
C LEU A 218 -7.83 18.47 17.15
N PHE A 219 -6.57 18.04 17.25
CA PHE A 219 -6.22 16.63 17.42
C PHE A 219 -6.01 16.34 18.90
N VAL A 220 -6.74 15.36 19.42
CA VAL A 220 -6.55 14.88 20.79
C VAL A 220 -5.77 13.55 20.70
N VAL A 221 -4.52 13.60 21.13
CA VAL A 221 -3.67 12.41 21.21
C VAL A 221 -4.12 11.59 22.42
N LEU A 222 -4.66 10.41 22.14
CA LEU A 222 -5.06 9.45 23.16
C LEU A 222 -3.84 8.60 23.57
N PRO A 223 -3.81 8.09 24.82
CA PRO A 223 -2.81 7.10 25.18
C PRO A 223 -2.97 5.84 24.30
N PRO A 224 -1.90 5.08 24.08
CA PRO A 224 -1.99 3.80 23.41
C PRO A 224 -3.03 2.92 24.09
N LYS A 225 -3.95 2.37 23.31
CA LYS A 225 -4.88 1.35 23.80
C LYS A 225 -4.22 -0.01 23.57
N PRO A 226 -3.86 -0.77 24.63
CA PRO A 226 -3.43 -2.14 24.43
C PRO A 226 -4.60 -2.93 23.82
N VAL A 227 -4.37 -3.58 22.71
CA VAL A 227 -5.29 -4.52 22.08
C VAL A 227 -4.62 -5.88 22.21
N THR A 228 -5.31 -6.81 22.84
CA THR A 228 -4.90 -8.22 22.84
C THR A 228 -5.65 -8.89 21.70
N GLU A 229 -4.91 -9.38 20.74
CA GLU A 229 -5.42 -10.18 19.64
C GLU A 229 -4.89 -11.60 19.82
N GLN A 230 -5.78 -12.58 19.89
CA GLN A 230 -5.39 -13.98 19.93
C GLN A 230 -5.19 -14.46 18.50
N ILE A 231 -3.95 -14.62 18.10
CA ILE A 231 -3.58 -15.09 16.75
C ILE A 231 -3.74 -16.59 16.64
N ALA A 232 -3.28 -17.34 17.68
CA ALA A 232 -3.39 -18.79 17.79
C ALA A 232 -3.33 -19.17 19.27
N ASP A 233 -3.66 -20.44 19.58
CA ASP A 233 -3.31 -21.01 20.86
C ASP A 233 -1.83 -21.45 20.81
N PRO A 234 -1.02 -21.20 21.86
CA PRO A 234 0.36 -21.72 21.97
C PRO A 234 0.40 -23.24 21.81
N PHE A 235 1.53 -23.77 21.35
CA PHE A 235 1.72 -25.22 21.37
C PHE A 235 1.83 -25.72 22.80
N GLU A 236 2.57 -25.00 23.65
CA GLU A 236 2.71 -25.26 25.09
C GLU A 236 2.83 -23.92 25.83
N GLY A 237 2.39 -23.83 27.08
CA GLY A 237 2.50 -22.63 27.89
C GLY A 237 1.46 -21.56 27.59
N GLU A 238 1.89 -20.29 27.67
CA GLU A 238 1.03 -19.11 27.49
C GLU A 238 1.45 -18.24 26.29
N TYR A 239 2.67 -18.43 25.77
CA TYR A 239 3.30 -17.58 24.74
C TYR A 239 3.88 -18.39 23.59
N PHE A 240 4.12 -17.74 22.48
CA PHE A 240 4.89 -18.22 21.33
C PHE A 240 5.51 -17.02 20.58
N TYR A 241 6.53 -17.26 19.76
CA TYR A 241 7.07 -16.23 18.89
C TYR A 241 6.27 -16.09 17.63
N TYR A 242 5.96 -14.84 17.24
CA TYR A 242 5.09 -14.50 16.14
C TYR A 242 5.77 -13.53 15.16
N SER A 243 5.71 -13.85 13.87
CA SER A 243 6.32 -13.07 12.79
C SER A 243 5.68 -11.72 12.51
N GLY A 244 4.46 -11.48 13.01
CA GLY A 244 3.60 -10.43 12.48
C GLY A 244 2.82 -10.89 11.26
N SER A 245 1.89 -10.04 10.79
CA SER A 245 1.04 -10.23 9.62
C SER A 245 0.89 -8.90 8.89
N GLY A 246 1.02 -8.88 7.58
CA GLY A 246 0.94 -7.68 6.75
C GLY A 246 1.67 -7.84 5.42
N ASN A 247 1.54 -6.84 4.56
CA ASN A 247 2.24 -6.75 3.29
C ASN A 247 3.59 -6.02 3.46
N ASN A 248 4.53 -6.29 2.57
CA ASN A 248 5.87 -5.67 2.53
C ASN A 248 6.63 -5.81 3.86
N LEU A 249 6.53 -6.96 4.52
CA LEU A 249 7.28 -7.25 5.72
C LEU A 249 8.66 -7.84 5.37
N ASP A 250 9.65 -7.46 6.16
CA ASP A 250 10.95 -8.14 6.27
C ASP A 250 11.32 -8.21 7.76
N ASN A 251 10.62 -9.09 8.46
CA ASN A 251 10.70 -9.20 9.91
C ASN A 251 11.71 -10.26 10.33
N TRP A 252 12.48 -9.97 11.37
CA TRP A 252 13.55 -10.84 11.85
C TRP A 252 13.46 -11.11 13.34
N MET A 253 13.92 -12.27 13.73
CA MET A 253 14.11 -12.70 15.11
C MET A 253 15.42 -13.49 15.16
N THR A 254 16.43 -13.00 15.89
CA THR A 254 17.77 -13.61 15.92
C THR A 254 18.35 -13.69 17.32
N ASN A 255 19.18 -14.71 17.57
CA ASN A 255 19.94 -14.84 18.82
C ASN A 255 21.29 -15.50 18.57
N SER A 256 22.22 -15.34 19.50
CA SER A 256 23.58 -15.89 19.45
C SER A 256 23.66 -17.27 20.11
N PHE A 257 24.28 -18.23 19.43
CA PHE A 257 24.47 -19.58 19.93
C PHE A 257 25.88 -20.08 19.67
N THR A 258 26.38 -20.95 20.57
CA THR A 258 27.59 -21.74 20.32
C THR A 258 27.17 -23.16 20.00
N LEU A 259 27.29 -23.57 18.75
CA LEU A 259 26.82 -24.86 18.26
C LEU A 259 27.90 -25.95 18.39
N PRO A 260 27.60 -27.13 18.96
CA PRO A 260 28.50 -28.29 18.93
C PRO A 260 28.63 -28.87 17.51
N ALA A 261 29.65 -29.65 17.25
CA ALA A 261 29.74 -30.42 16.04
C ALA A 261 28.56 -31.42 15.92
N GLY A 262 27.92 -31.45 14.74
CA GLY A 262 26.73 -32.29 14.52
C GLY A 262 25.45 -31.72 15.15
N ALA A 263 25.37 -30.40 15.33
CA ALA A 263 24.20 -29.73 15.89
C ALA A 263 22.97 -29.94 15.03
N SER A 264 21.81 -29.91 15.68
CA SER A 264 20.48 -29.96 15.07
C SER A 264 19.56 -28.90 15.66
N PHE A 265 18.55 -28.56 14.91
CA PHE A 265 17.47 -27.65 15.28
C PHE A 265 16.13 -28.40 15.25
N THR A 266 15.29 -28.18 16.24
CA THR A 266 13.89 -28.58 16.22
C THR A 266 13.04 -27.49 16.87
N ALA A 267 11.81 -27.30 16.39
CA ALA A 267 10.81 -26.41 16.98
C ALA A 267 9.41 -26.91 16.65
N LYS A 268 8.40 -26.31 17.26
CA LYS A 268 7.01 -26.36 16.79
C LYS A 268 6.75 -25.12 15.96
N ALA A 269 6.17 -25.29 14.78
CA ALA A 269 5.77 -24.19 13.91
C ALA A 269 4.30 -24.30 13.54
N ASN A 270 3.59 -23.16 13.50
CA ASN A 270 2.28 -23.02 12.90
C ASN A 270 2.43 -22.06 11.72
N ILE A 271 2.23 -22.60 10.52
CA ILE A 271 2.53 -21.93 9.26
C ILE A 271 1.20 -21.57 8.61
N GLN A 272 0.95 -20.29 8.42
CA GLN A 272 -0.24 -19.75 7.74
C GLN A 272 0.21 -18.58 6.85
N ILE A 273 0.86 -18.94 5.77
CA ILE A 273 1.62 -18.02 4.88
C ILE A 273 1.04 -18.15 3.47
N GLU A 274 0.88 -17.04 2.75
CA GLU A 274 0.46 -17.06 1.36
C GLU A 274 1.39 -17.94 0.52
N ILE A 275 0.80 -18.99 -0.07
CA ILE A 275 1.58 -20.00 -0.77
C ILE A 275 2.26 -19.43 -2.02
N ASP A 276 3.56 -19.69 -2.15
CA ASP A 276 4.40 -19.32 -3.29
C ASP A 276 4.62 -17.81 -3.48
N TRP A 277 4.13 -16.97 -2.57
CA TRP A 277 4.35 -15.52 -2.58
C TRP A 277 5.11 -15.05 -1.35
N ASP A 278 4.67 -15.45 -0.16
CA ASP A 278 5.29 -15.09 1.13
C ASP A 278 6.10 -16.26 1.67
N TYR A 279 7.19 -15.95 2.41
CA TYR A 279 8.09 -16.99 2.90
C TYR A 279 8.64 -16.67 4.29
N ALA A 280 8.69 -17.70 5.16
CA ALA A 280 9.54 -17.70 6.34
C ALA A 280 10.83 -18.50 6.07
N TYR A 281 11.89 -18.14 6.76
CA TYR A 281 13.20 -18.77 6.61
C TYR A 281 13.81 -19.06 7.99
N LEU A 282 14.42 -20.23 8.16
CA LEU A 282 15.42 -20.44 9.21
C LEU A 282 16.75 -19.90 8.70
N VAL A 283 17.35 -18.94 9.39
CA VAL A 283 18.54 -18.21 8.95
C VAL A 283 19.71 -18.40 9.88
N VAL A 284 20.92 -18.47 9.34
CA VAL A 284 22.17 -18.57 10.11
C VAL A 284 23.20 -17.59 9.57
N SER A 285 23.99 -16.99 10.47
CA SER A 285 25.17 -16.22 10.15
C SER A 285 26.35 -16.70 10.96
N THR A 286 27.48 -16.92 10.30
CA THR A 286 28.78 -17.31 10.91
C THR A 286 29.77 -16.17 10.97
N ASP A 287 29.40 -14.97 10.57
CA ASP A 287 30.23 -13.76 10.46
C ASP A 287 29.70 -12.57 11.27
N GLY A 288 28.86 -12.86 12.27
CA GLY A 288 28.28 -11.85 13.15
C GLY A 288 27.18 -11.00 12.54
N GLY A 289 26.48 -11.52 11.55
CA GLY A 289 25.34 -10.87 10.90
C GLY A 289 25.71 -10.11 9.62
N ALA A 290 26.97 -10.19 9.17
CA ALA A 290 27.38 -9.54 7.91
C ALA A 290 26.79 -10.24 6.68
N THR A 291 26.66 -11.57 6.73
CA THR A 291 25.96 -12.37 5.73
C THR A 291 25.06 -13.42 6.38
N TRP A 292 24.00 -13.81 5.66
CA TRP A 292 23.02 -14.77 6.13
C TRP A 292 22.80 -15.89 5.12
N GLU A 293 22.63 -17.11 5.61
CA GLU A 293 22.28 -18.28 4.82
C GLU A 293 20.92 -18.82 5.26
N ASN A 294 20.06 -19.18 4.29
CA ASN A 294 18.80 -19.85 4.56
C ASN A 294 19.03 -21.35 4.74
N VAL A 295 18.74 -21.87 5.92
CA VAL A 295 18.93 -23.27 6.27
C VAL A 295 17.74 -24.10 5.79
N ALA A 296 18.01 -25.23 5.15
CA ALA A 296 16.96 -26.17 4.74
C ALA A 296 16.29 -26.82 5.96
N THR A 297 14.97 -26.82 5.97
CA THR A 297 14.13 -27.50 6.97
C THR A 297 13.30 -28.60 6.31
N ASN A 298 12.63 -29.42 7.13
CA ASN A 298 11.67 -30.40 6.61
C ASN A 298 10.41 -29.76 5.97
N TRP A 299 10.19 -28.46 6.13
CA TRP A 299 9.08 -27.67 5.55
C TRP A 299 9.53 -26.71 4.45
N SER A 300 10.82 -26.57 4.22
CA SER A 300 11.30 -25.62 3.22
C SER A 300 11.23 -26.17 1.79
N THR A 301 11.07 -25.27 0.84
CA THR A 301 11.06 -25.52 -0.61
C THR A 301 11.99 -24.58 -1.35
N ASN A 302 12.48 -25.02 -2.51
CA ASN A 302 13.17 -24.18 -3.50
C ASN A 302 12.29 -23.95 -4.75
N PHE A 303 11.00 -24.34 -4.67
CA PHE A 303 10.05 -23.99 -5.71
C PHE A 303 9.76 -22.48 -5.65
N ASP A 304 9.91 -21.80 -6.78
CA ASP A 304 9.86 -20.35 -6.87
C ASP A 304 9.16 -19.90 -8.16
N PRO A 305 7.83 -20.04 -8.22
CA PRO A 305 7.07 -19.72 -9.42
C PRO A 305 6.97 -18.22 -9.70
N ASN A 306 7.17 -17.38 -8.68
CA ASN A 306 6.96 -15.93 -8.73
C ASN A 306 8.25 -15.12 -8.54
N GLY A 307 9.42 -15.77 -8.38
CA GLY A 307 10.71 -15.10 -8.21
C GLY A 307 10.95 -14.49 -6.82
N GLN A 308 10.21 -14.93 -5.80
CA GLN A 308 10.23 -14.32 -4.46
C GLN A 308 10.82 -15.22 -3.36
N ASN A 309 11.16 -16.48 -3.69
CA ASN A 309 11.81 -17.40 -2.76
C ASN A 309 13.32 -17.23 -2.78
N PHE A 310 13.90 -16.74 -1.71
CA PHE A 310 15.37 -16.56 -1.57
C PHE A 310 16.13 -17.87 -1.31
N GLY A 311 15.47 -19.03 -1.53
CA GLY A 311 15.99 -20.37 -1.31
C GLY A 311 15.66 -20.92 0.08
N ASN A 312 15.28 -22.20 0.13
CA ASN A 312 14.86 -22.90 1.34
C ASN A 312 13.70 -22.19 2.10
N GLY A 313 12.78 -21.52 1.37
CA GLY A 313 11.64 -20.82 1.95
C GLY A 313 10.57 -21.76 2.48
N ILE A 314 9.93 -21.39 3.59
CA ILE A 314 8.77 -22.04 4.19
C ILE A 314 7.53 -21.24 3.79
N THR A 315 6.53 -21.88 3.19
CA THR A 315 5.32 -21.21 2.68
C THR A 315 4.11 -22.15 2.79
N GLY A 316 2.89 -21.62 2.65
CA GLY A 316 1.64 -22.35 2.68
C GLY A 316 1.05 -22.50 4.09
N ASP A 317 0.18 -23.50 4.28
CA ASP A 317 -0.58 -23.73 5.52
C ASP A 317 -0.27 -25.11 6.09
N SER A 318 0.19 -25.17 7.35
CA SER A 318 0.41 -26.39 8.10
C SER A 318 -0.85 -26.96 8.77
N HIS A 319 -1.97 -26.21 8.73
CA HIS A 319 -3.21 -26.56 9.41
C HIS A 319 -3.05 -26.83 10.92
N GLY A 320 -2.19 -26.06 11.57
CA GLY A 320 -1.87 -26.13 12.99
C GLY A 320 -0.39 -26.40 13.25
N TRP A 321 -0.06 -26.70 14.50
CA TRP A 321 1.32 -26.91 14.95
C TRP A 321 1.94 -28.19 14.39
N VAL A 322 3.11 -28.08 13.79
CA VAL A 322 3.90 -29.17 13.20
C VAL A 322 5.35 -29.15 13.72
N ASP A 323 6.05 -30.26 13.56
CA ASP A 323 7.48 -30.32 13.84
C ASP A 323 8.25 -29.61 12.70
N LEU A 324 9.07 -28.65 13.07
CA LEU A 324 10.05 -27.98 12.19
C LEU A 324 11.45 -28.45 12.59
N THR A 325 12.21 -29.02 11.66
CA THR A 325 13.52 -29.61 11.93
C THR A 325 14.54 -29.19 10.89
N ALA A 326 15.81 -29.01 11.32
CA ALA A 326 16.92 -28.73 10.43
C ALA A 326 18.23 -29.37 10.92
N ASP A 327 19.11 -29.68 9.99
CA ASP A 327 20.49 -30.12 10.24
C ASP A 327 21.40 -28.89 10.29
N LEU A 328 22.02 -28.64 11.46
CA LEU A 328 22.95 -27.55 11.69
C LEU A 328 24.42 -28.05 11.75
N SER A 329 24.71 -29.29 11.35
CA SER A 329 26.03 -29.88 11.46
C SER A 329 27.15 -29.13 10.71
N ALA A 330 26.77 -28.33 9.71
CA ALA A 330 27.70 -27.48 8.94
C ALA A 330 28.14 -26.21 9.69
N TYR A 331 27.49 -25.83 10.81
CA TYR A 331 27.63 -24.51 11.46
C TYR A 331 28.19 -24.60 12.88
N ALA A 332 29.16 -25.47 13.13
CA ALA A 332 29.78 -25.59 14.46
C ALA A 332 30.53 -24.31 14.88
N GLY A 333 30.41 -23.92 16.16
CA GLY A 333 31.03 -22.71 16.73
C GLY A 333 30.01 -21.61 16.99
N ASP A 334 30.49 -20.38 17.10
CA ASP A 334 29.62 -19.23 17.40
C ASP A 334 28.89 -18.76 16.14
N VAL A 335 27.57 -18.68 16.26
CA VAL A 335 26.67 -18.27 15.17
C VAL A 335 25.59 -17.34 15.68
N LEU A 336 25.01 -16.53 14.77
CA LEU A 336 23.67 -16.01 14.92
C LEU A 336 22.72 -16.97 14.20
N LEU A 337 21.61 -17.32 14.84
CA LEU A 337 20.57 -18.18 14.30
C LEU A 337 19.20 -17.55 14.56
N GLY A 338 18.24 -17.71 13.65
CA GLY A 338 16.91 -17.18 13.87
C GLY A 338 15.97 -17.39 12.71
N PHE A 339 14.94 -16.56 12.67
CA PHE A 339 13.94 -16.57 11.62
C PHE A 339 13.85 -15.24 10.92
N ARG A 340 13.57 -15.30 9.63
CA ARG A 340 13.16 -14.18 8.79
C ARG A 340 11.78 -14.46 8.22
N TYR A 341 10.88 -13.49 8.24
CA TYR A 341 9.59 -13.54 7.56
C TYR A 341 9.49 -12.40 6.57
N TRP A 342 9.37 -12.75 5.30
CA TRP A 342 9.28 -11.81 4.19
C TRP A 342 7.95 -11.97 3.48
N THR A 343 7.26 -10.84 3.20
CA THR A 343 5.98 -10.82 2.49
C THR A 343 6.01 -9.85 1.31
N ASP A 344 5.21 -10.15 0.30
CA ASP A 344 5.02 -9.29 -0.85
C ASP A 344 4.02 -8.14 -0.60
N VAL A 345 3.47 -7.57 -1.67
CA VAL A 345 2.62 -6.35 -1.63
C VAL A 345 1.14 -6.63 -1.37
N ALA A 346 0.69 -7.89 -1.36
CA ALA A 346 -0.73 -8.23 -1.34
C ALA A 346 -1.02 -9.54 -0.59
N ALA A 347 -2.32 -9.80 -0.30
CA ALA A 347 -2.84 -11.05 0.27
C ALA A 347 -2.28 -11.41 1.65
N VAL A 348 -2.72 -10.66 2.66
CA VAL A 348 -2.29 -10.84 4.05
C VAL A 348 -2.84 -12.13 4.66
N GLU A 349 -1.94 -13.03 5.06
CA GLU A 349 -2.24 -14.23 5.83
C GLU A 349 -1.79 -14.06 7.30
N PRO A 350 -2.23 -14.94 8.24
CA PRO A 350 -1.88 -14.82 9.66
C PRO A 350 -0.38 -14.81 9.96
N GLY A 351 0.46 -15.45 9.16
CA GLY A 351 1.91 -15.42 9.27
C GLY A 351 2.54 -16.71 9.84
N PHE A 352 3.71 -16.56 10.44
CA PHE A 352 4.54 -17.65 10.95
C PHE A 352 4.67 -17.58 12.47
N MET A 353 4.35 -18.68 13.14
CA MET A 353 4.45 -18.82 14.59
C MET A 353 5.42 -19.94 14.93
N VAL A 354 6.23 -19.74 15.96
CA VAL A 354 7.19 -20.75 16.41
C VAL A 354 7.21 -20.84 17.93
N ASP A 355 7.30 -22.07 18.43
CA ASP A 355 7.28 -22.41 19.84
C ASP A 355 8.24 -23.59 20.11
N ASN A 356 8.59 -23.83 21.37
CA ASN A 356 9.44 -24.95 21.80
C ASN A 356 10.70 -25.13 20.95
N ILE A 357 11.47 -24.06 20.79
CA ILE A 357 12.71 -24.06 20.03
C ILE A 357 13.79 -24.83 20.80
N MET A 358 14.32 -25.88 20.19
CA MET A 358 15.44 -26.66 20.69
C MET A 358 16.63 -26.59 19.73
N ILE A 359 17.74 -26.13 20.23
CA ILE A 359 19.01 -26.06 19.51
C ILE A 359 20.02 -26.90 20.29
N SER A 360 20.75 -27.81 19.63
CA SER A 360 21.70 -28.71 20.25
C SER A 360 22.65 -27.96 21.19
N GLY A 361 22.72 -28.41 22.45
CA GLY A 361 23.57 -27.81 23.49
C GLY A 361 22.95 -26.63 24.25
N ASN A 362 21.73 -26.24 23.94
CA ASN A 362 21.01 -25.15 24.58
C ASN A 362 19.73 -25.63 25.27
N PRO A 363 19.19 -24.92 26.27
CA PRO A 363 17.87 -25.21 26.83
C PRO A 363 16.77 -25.07 25.78
N THR A 364 15.64 -25.76 25.98
CA THR A 364 14.42 -25.54 25.19
C THR A 364 13.86 -24.16 25.52
N ASP A 365 13.47 -23.43 24.50
CA ASP A 365 12.85 -22.12 24.58
C ASP A 365 11.40 -22.19 24.11
N GLY A 366 10.46 -21.98 25.01
CA GLY A 366 9.02 -21.98 24.78
C GLY A 366 8.39 -20.58 24.82
N ALA A 367 9.17 -19.53 24.63
CA ALA A 367 8.74 -18.13 24.67
C ALA A 367 8.18 -17.63 26.05
N GLU A 368 8.30 -18.44 27.12
CA GLU A 368 7.74 -18.12 28.45
C GLU A 368 8.62 -17.13 29.24
N GLU A 369 9.88 -16.99 28.88
CA GLU A 369 10.86 -16.12 29.52
C GLU A 369 11.70 -15.40 28.44
N ASP A 370 12.37 -14.31 28.80
CA ASP A 370 13.31 -13.64 27.91
C ASP A 370 14.54 -14.54 27.65
N ALA A 371 14.55 -15.18 26.49
CA ALA A 371 15.64 -16.04 26.03
C ALA A 371 16.77 -15.27 25.28
N GLY A 372 16.72 -13.94 25.27
CA GLY A 372 17.75 -13.08 24.68
C GLY A 372 17.62 -12.89 23.15
N TRP A 373 16.43 -13.09 22.59
CA TRP A 373 16.19 -12.82 21.19
C TRP A 373 16.18 -11.31 20.88
N THR A 374 16.75 -10.96 19.75
CA THR A 374 16.61 -9.64 19.15
C THR A 374 15.48 -9.70 18.14
N PHE A 375 14.51 -8.81 18.28
CA PHE A 375 13.33 -8.74 17.43
C PHE A 375 13.36 -7.49 16.54
N GLU A 376 13.15 -7.71 15.25
CA GLU A 376 12.88 -6.69 14.25
C GLU A 376 11.57 -7.08 13.56
N GLY A 377 10.43 -6.65 14.14
CA GLY A 377 9.08 -7.01 13.69
C GLY A 377 8.47 -8.28 14.28
N PHE A 378 9.27 -9.27 14.68
CA PHE A 378 8.81 -10.38 15.49
C PHE A 378 8.47 -9.95 16.93
N ARG A 379 7.68 -10.77 17.63
CA ARG A 379 7.30 -10.57 19.05
C ARG A 379 6.97 -11.90 19.71
N ALA A 380 7.02 -11.94 21.04
CA ALA A 380 6.51 -13.02 21.88
C ALA A 380 5.15 -12.65 22.47
#